data_3c861377f8e35816c28d258ba53072a0
#
_entry.id   3c861377f8e35816c28d258ba53072a0
#
_cell.length_a   1.000
_cell.length_b   1.000
_cell.length_c   1.000
_cell.angle_alpha   90.00
_cell.angle_beta   90.00
_cell.angle_gamma   90.00
#
_symmetry.space_group_name_H-M   'P 1'
#
loop_
_entity.id
_entity.type
_entity.pdbx_description
1 polymer ?
#
loop_
_entity_poly.entity_id
_entity_poly.type
_entity_poly.pdbx_seq_one_letter_code
_entity_poly.pdbx_strand_id
1 'polypeptide(L)'
;MNYQERKDYITQVESEVIRACTKHDMVCDFFVDPNKGMKDVADNLAELRTINDEREKNGGATFSGIIAEELMEAYEAYIAGDLNNCIRELAQVAAVAVRGMDFVYRQTMEFKTKEKYKERL
;
A
#
# COMPACT_ATOMS: atom_id res chain seq x y z
N MET A 1 -7.71 -14.57 -1.14
CA MET A 1 -8.82 -13.60 -1.33
C MET A 1 -9.68 -14.06 -2.49
N ASN A 2 -10.94 -14.37 -2.24
CA ASN A 2 -11.88 -14.78 -3.29
C ASN A 2 -12.50 -13.54 -3.98
N TYR A 3 -13.32 -13.79 -5.01
CA TYR A 3 -13.95 -12.72 -5.80
C TYR A 3 -14.83 -11.80 -4.95
N GLN A 4 -15.66 -12.37 -4.06
CA GLN A 4 -16.58 -11.58 -3.24
C GLN A 4 -15.82 -10.72 -2.22
N GLU A 5 -14.81 -11.27 -1.58
CA GLU A 5 -13.94 -10.54 -0.65
C GLU A 5 -13.24 -9.37 -1.36
N ARG A 6 -12.70 -9.61 -2.54
CA ARG A 6 -12.04 -8.58 -3.34
C ARG A 6 -13.02 -7.47 -3.72
N LYS A 7 -14.22 -7.83 -4.15
CA LYS A 7 -15.27 -6.87 -4.50
C LYS A 7 -15.66 -6.02 -3.30
N ASP A 8 -15.79 -6.61 -2.12
CA ASP A 8 -16.15 -5.91 -0.89
C ASP A 8 -15.06 -4.90 -0.49
N TYR A 9 -13.79 -5.28 -0.57
CA TYR A 9 -12.68 -4.37 -0.28
C TYR A 9 -12.64 -3.20 -1.26
N ILE A 10 -12.81 -3.45 -2.55
CA ILE A 10 -12.81 -2.41 -3.59
C ILE A 10 -13.99 -1.46 -3.40
N THR A 11 -15.17 -1.97 -3.04
CA THR A 11 -16.35 -1.16 -2.73
C THR A 11 -16.07 -0.24 -1.54
N GLN A 12 -15.39 -0.75 -0.51
CA GLN A 12 -15.01 0.05 0.66
C GLN A 12 -14.02 1.16 0.26
N VAL A 13 -13.02 0.85 -0.56
CA VAL A 13 -12.07 1.85 -1.06
C VAL A 13 -12.79 2.92 -1.89
N GLU A 14 -13.71 2.51 -2.77
CA GLU A 14 -14.51 3.45 -3.58
C GLU A 14 -15.30 4.40 -2.70
N SER A 15 -15.92 3.90 -1.64
CA SER A 15 -16.66 4.74 -0.67
C SER A 15 -15.74 5.77 0.00
N GLU A 16 -14.52 5.38 0.34
CA GLU A 16 -13.54 6.29 0.95
C GLU A 16 -13.05 7.34 -0.06
N VAL A 17 -12.87 6.98 -1.34
CA VAL A 17 -12.51 7.92 -2.40
C VAL A 17 -13.62 8.98 -2.55
N ILE A 18 -14.88 8.57 -2.61
CA ILE A 18 -16.02 9.48 -2.70
C ILE A 18 -16.07 10.42 -1.50
N ARG A 19 -15.89 9.87 -0.29
CA ARG A 19 -15.87 10.67 0.95
C ARG A 19 -14.75 11.71 0.92
N ALA A 20 -13.55 11.33 0.51
CA ALA A 20 -12.41 12.24 0.42
C ALA A 20 -12.66 13.37 -0.58
N CYS A 21 -13.21 13.05 -1.76
CA CYS A 21 -13.55 14.05 -2.79
C CYS A 21 -14.64 15.03 -2.32
N THR A 22 -15.58 14.56 -1.51
CA THR A 22 -16.64 15.42 -0.95
C THR A 22 -16.11 16.35 0.13
N LYS A 23 -15.13 15.89 0.90
CA LYS A 23 -14.60 16.61 2.06
C LYS A 23 -13.49 17.59 1.70
N HIS A 24 -12.71 17.31 0.66
CA HIS A 24 -11.55 18.11 0.24
C HIS A 24 -11.53 18.28 -1.27
N ASP A 25 -11.46 19.54 -1.73
CA ASP A 25 -11.32 19.85 -3.16
C ASP A 25 -9.94 19.46 -3.69
N MET A 26 -8.94 19.50 -2.82
CA MET A 26 -7.56 19.15 -3.16
C MET A 26 -6.96 18.28 -2.06
N VAL A 27 -6.23 17.25 -2.46
CA VAL A 27 -5.61 16.29 -1.55
C VAL A 27 -4.29 16.81 -1.01
N CYS A 28 -3.50 17.47 -1.86
CA CYS A 28 -2.17 17.96 -1.50
C CYS A 28 -1.69 19.06 -2.47
N ASP A 29 -0.74 19.88 -2.02
CA ASP A 29 -0.12 20.92 -2.85
C ASP A 29 1.02 20.36 -3.70
N PHE A 30 1.69 19.31 -3.22
CA PHE A 30 2.83 18.70 -3.90
C PHE A 30 2.70 17.19 -3.87
N PHE A 31 3.00 16.53 -4.98
CA PHE A 31 3.04 15.08 -5.06
C PHE A 31 4.27 14.51 -4.35
N VAL A 32 5.42 15.15 -4.55
CA VAL A 32 6.68 14.82 -3.87
C VAL A 32 7.20 16.09 -3.21
N ASP A 33 7.88 15.96 -2.07
CA ASP A 33 8.52 17.08 -1.39
C ASP A 33 9.38 17.85 -2.41
N PRO A 34 9.12 19.17 -2.64
CA PRO A 34 9.84 19.93 -3.63
C PRO A 34 11.34 20.10 -3.33
N ASN A 35 11.76 19.80 -2.10
CA ASN A 35 13.17 19.83 -1.70
C ASN A 35 13.89 18.51 -1.98
N LYS A 36 13.17 17.46 -2.40
CA LYS A 36 13.75 16.17 -2.73
C LYS A 36 13.89 16.02 -4.25
N GLY A 37 15.10 15.70 -4.71
CA GLY A 37 15.40 15.44 -6.11
C GLY A 37 15.37 13.95 -6.44
N MET A 38 15.64 13.64 -7.72
CA MET A 38 15.70 12.26 -8.21
C MET A 38 16.71 11.41 -7.43
N LYS A 39 17.86 11.99 -7.03
CA LYS A 39 18.88 11.27 -6.28
C LYS A 39 18.35 10.78 -4.93
N ASP A 40 17.63 11.63 -4.20
CA ASP A 40 17.07 11.26 -2.88
C ASP A 40 16.07 10.12 -3.00
N VAL A 41 15.21 10.18 -3.99
CA VAL A 41 14.23 9.13 -4.27
C VAL A 41 14.91 7.84 -4.69
N ALA A 42 15.90 7.92 -5.58
CA ALA A 42 16.65 6.76 -6.05
C ALA A 42 17.42 6.08 -4.91
N ASP A 43 18.05 6.85 -4.03
CA ASP A 43 18.79 6.32 -2.88
C ASP A 43 17.83 5.62 -1.90
N ASN A 44 16.70 6.23 -1.60
CA ASN A 44 15.67 5.63 -0.74
C ASN A 44 15.12 4.34 -1.33
N LEU A 45 14.87 4.32 -2.63
CA LEU A 45 14.34 3.14 -3.33
C LEU A 45 15.37 2.00 -3.32
N ALA A 46 16.64 2.29 -3.57
CA ALA A 46 17.72 1.30 -3.51
C ALA A 46 17.84 0.67 -2.12
N GLU A 47 17.75 1.49 -1.07
CA GLU A 47 17.80 1.02 0.31
C GLU A 47 16.60 0.13 0.63
N LEU A 48 15.39 0.52 0.25
CA LEU A 48 14.16 -0.26 0.46
C LEU A 48 14.24 -1.61 -0.26
N ARG A 49 14.73 -1.64 -1.50
CA ARG A 49 14.88 -2.88 -2.27
C ARG A 49 15.86 -3.83 -1.59
N THR A 50 16.96 -3.31 -1.08
CA THR A 50 17.95 -4.12 -0.33
C THR A 50 17.32 -4.72 0.92
N ILE A 51 16.61 -3.93 1.71
CA ILE A 51 15.95 -4.38 2.94
C ILE A 51 14.88 -5.42 2.61
N ASN A 52 14.06 -5.19 1.60
CA ASN A 52 12.98 -6.10 1.21
C ASN A 52 13.53 -7.43 0.68
N ASP A 53 14.60 -7.40 -0.11
CA ASP A 53 15.25 -8.60 -0.63
C ASP A 53 15.83 -9.45 0.51
N GLU A 54 16.45 -8.82 1.51
CA GLU A 54 16.97 -9.50 2.69
C GLU A 54 15.84 -10.15 3.50
N ARG A 55 14.73 -9.46 3.68
CA ARG A 55 13.57 -10.00 4.40
C ARG A 55 12.97 -11.20 3.68
N GLU A 56 12.86 -11.14 2.35
CA GLU A 56 12.38 -12.29 1.56
C GLU A 56 13.26 -13.52 1.73
N LYS A 57 14.58 -13.33 1.78
CA LYS A 57 15.53 -14.43 2.00
C LYS A 57 15.47 -15.01 3.42
N ASN A 58 15.11 -14.21 4.41
CA ASN A 58 15.22 -14.54 5.83
C ASN A 58 13.87 -14.76 6.53
N GLY A 59 12.80 -14.97 5.81
CA GLY A 59 11.54 -15.36 6.44
C GLY A 59 10.30 -14.61 6.02
N GLY A 60 10.42 -13.58 5.22
CA GLY A 60 9.25 -12.97 4.60
C GLY A 60 9.27 -11.46 4.54
N ALA A 61 8.64 -10.96 3.49
CA ALA A 61 8.41 -9.54 3.26
C ALA A 61 7.40 -8.99 4.26
N THR A 62 7.47 -7.69 4.51
CA THR A 62 6.49 -6.99 5.34
C THR A 62 5.61 -6.11 4.46
N PHE A 63 4.35 -5.93 4.87
CA PHE A 63 3.44 -5.01 4.19
C PHE A 63 4.03 -3.61 4.10
N SER A 64 4.56 -3.08 5.21
CA SER A 64 5.15 -1.75 5.24
C SER A 64 6.33 -1.59 4.26
N GLY A 65 7.15 -2.62 4.11
CA GLY A 65 8.26 -2.62 3.16
C GLY A 65 7.79 -2.62 1.72
N ILE A 66 6.81 -3.45 1.40
CA ILE A 66 6.27 -3.57 0.04
C ILE A 66 5.59 -2.27 -0.39
N ILE A 67 4.70 -1.72 0.44
CA ILE A 67 3.96 -0.51 0.08
C ILE A 67 4.89 0.71 -0.03
N ALA A 68 5.92 0.78 0.81
CA ALA A 68 6.92 1.84 0.74
C ALA A 68 7.71 1.79 -0.57
N GLU A 69 8.12 0.61 -1.01
CA GLU A 69 8.82 0.43 -2.29
C GLU A 69 7.95 0.87 -3.47
N GLU A 70 6.70 0.41 -3.52
CA GLU A 70 5.75 0.77 -4.58
C GLU A 70 5.50 2.29 -4.61
N LEU A 71 5.38 2.93 -3.45
CA LEU A 71 5.18 4.37 -3.37
C LEU A 71 6.42 5.14 -3.87
N MET A 72 7.63 4.68 -3.54
CA MET A 72 8.87 5.28 -4.03
C MET A 72 9.01 5.13 -5.55
N GLU A 73 8.57 4.01 -6.13
CA GLU A 73 8.54 3.82 -7.58
C GLU A 73 7.61 4.83 -8.26
N ALA A 74 6.46 5.15 -7.64
CA ALA A 74 5.58 6.20 -8.14
C ALA A 74 6.25 7.58 -8.09
N TYR A 75 6.98 7.89 -7.02
CA TYR A 75 7.72 9.14 -6.89
C TYR A 75 8.82 9.25 -7.95
N GLU A 76 9.55 8.17 -8.19
CA GLU A 76 10.60 8.13 -9.21
C GLU A 76 10.02 8.41 -10.60
N ALA A 77 8.92 7.78 -10.95
CA ALA A 77 8.24 7.99 -12.23
C ALA A 77 7.75 9.45 -12.36
N TYR A 78 7.18 10.00 -11.30
CA TYR A 78 6.71 11.39 -11.29
C TYR A 78 7.85 12.37 -11.54
N ILE A 79 8.96 12.24 -10.83
CA ILE A 79 10.13 13.13 -10.97
C ILE A 79 10.75 12.99 -12.35
N ALA A 80 10.76 11.78 -12.92
CA ALA A 80 11.24 11.55 -14.28
C ALA A 80 10.32 12.12 -15.38
N GLY A 81 9.14 12.61 -15.01
CA GLY A 81 8.16 13.14 -15.96
C GLY A 81 7.33 12.06 -16.65
N ASP A 82 7.43 10.80 -16.25
CA ASP A 82 6.65 9.71 -16.78
C ASP A 82 5.33 9.55 -16.00
N LEU A 83 4.39 10.45 -16.29
CA LEU A 83 3.14 10.55 -15.54
C LEU A 83 2.23 9.34 -15.74
N ASN A 84 2.22 8.73 -16.92
CA ASN A 84 1.45 7.52 -17.17
C ASN A 84 1.95 6.35 -16.33
N ASN A 85 3.26 6.20 -16.22
CA ASN A 85 3.85 5.18 -15.35
C ASN A 85 3.59 5.49 -13.89
N CYS A 86 3.62 6.75 -13.50
CA CYS A 86 3.28 7.17 -12.13
C CYS A 86 1.87 6.74 -11.76
N ILE A 87 0.88 6.94 -12.64
CA ILE A 87 -0.50 6.50 -12.42
C ILE A 87 -0.55 4.97 -12.24
N ARG A 88 0.18 4.23 -13.06
CA ARG A 88 0.24 2.76 -12.96
C ARG A 88 0.84 2.31 -11.63
N GLU A 89 1.92 2.96 -11.20
CA GLU A 89 2.56 2.66 -9.91
C GLU A 89 1.62 2.98 -8.73
N LEU A 90 0.86 4.07 -8.81
CA LEU A 90 -0.14 4.40 -7.79
C LEU A 90 -1.26 3.36 -7.74
N ALA A 91 -1.66 2.80 -8.88
CA ALA A 91 -2.62 1.70 -8.91
C ALA A 91 -2.05 0.46 -8.21
N GLN A 92 -0.75 0.21 -8.34
CA GLN A 92 -0.08 -0.88 -7.61
C GLN A 92 -0.04 -0.61 -6.10
N VAL A 93 0.19 0.64 -5.67
CA VAL A 93 0.08 1.03 -4.26
C VAL A 93 -1.32 0.71 -3.73
N ALA A 94 -2.36 1.08 -4.47
CA ALA A 94 -3.74 0.80 -4.09
C ALA A 94 -4.00 -0.71 -4.01
N ALA A 95 -3.48 -1.50 -4.95
CA ALA A 95 -3.61 -2.95 -4.95
C ALA A 95 -2.93 -3.59 -3.73
N VAL A 96 -1.74 -3.11 -3.36
CA VAL A 96 -1.06 -3.58 -2.14
C VAL A 96 -1.87 -3.21 -0.91
N ALA A 97 -2.46 -2.02 -0.86
CA ALA A 97 -3.32 -1.60 0.25
C ALA A 97 -4.53 -2.53 0.41
N VAL A 98 -5.18 -2.92 -0.68
CA VAL A 98 -6.31 -3.87 -0.65
C VAL A 98 -5.86 -5.24 -0.11
N ARG A 99 -4.69 -5.72 -0.53
CA ARG A 99 -4.12 -6.96 0.01
C ARG A 99 -3.82 -6.83 1.51
N GLY A 100 -3.38 -5.66 1.95
CA GLY A 100 -3.19 -5.37 3.36
C GLY A 100 -4.48 -5.44 4.16
N MET A 101 -5.59 -4.93 3.61
CA MET A 101 -6.91 -5.03 4.22
C MET A 101 -7.30 -6.49 4.44
N ASP A 102 -7.10 -7.33 3.44
CA ASP A 102 -7.38 -8.76 3.53
C ASP A 102 -6.52 -9.44 4.61
N PHE A 103 -5.23 -9.12 4.65
CA PHE A 103 -4.31 -9.66 5.65
C PHE A 103 -4.77 -9.35 7.08
N VAL A 104 -5.13 -8.10 7.34
CA VAL A 104 -5.59 -7.67 8.67
C VAL A 104 -6.95 -8.29 9.01
N TYR A 105 -7.86 -8.36 8.04
CA TYR A 105 -9.17 -8.99 8.23
C TYR A 105 -9.01 -10.46 8.64
N ARG A 106 -8.12 -11.20 7.98
CA ARG A 106 -7.88 -12.62 8.31
C ARG A 106 -7.30 -12.77 9.71
N GLN A 107 -6.42 -11.89 10.14
CA GLN A 107 -5.92 -11.89 11.52
C GLN A 107 -7.04 -11.65 12.53
N THR A 108 -7.96 -10.74 12.22
CA THR A 108 -9.12 -10.45 13.07
C THR A 108 -10.00 -11.70 13.21
N MET A 109 -10.24 -12.43 12.12
CA MET A 109 -11.04 -13.65 12.14
C MET A 109 -10.36 -14.77 12.93
N GLU A 110 -9.04 -14.93 12.80
CA GLU A 110 -8.27 -15.89 13.58
C GLU A 110 -8.36 -15.60 15.07
N PHE A 111 -8.24 -14.34 15.45
CA PHE A 111 -8.35 -13.90 16.84
C PHE A 111 -9.74 -14.22 17.41
N LYS A 112 -10.81 -13.91 16.69
CA LYS A 112 -12.18 -14.22 17.10
C LYS A 112 -12.41 -15.73 17.26
N THR A 113 -11.85 -16.52 16.38
CA THR A 113 -11.93 -17.99 16.45
C THR A 113 -11.25 -18.52 17.72
N LYS A 114 -10.06 -18.02 18.03
CA LYS A 114 -9.32 -18.38 19.24
C LYS A 114 -10.06 -17.98 20.50
N GLU A 115 -10.68 -16.81 20.53
CA GLU A 115 -11.51 -16.37 21.67
C GLU A 115 -12.70 -17.30 21.89
N LYS A 116 -13.43 -17.67 20.83
CA LYS A 116 -14.54 -18.60 20.91
C LYS A 116 -14.10 -19.97 21.44
N TYR A 117 -12.95 -20.45 20.98
CA TYR A 117 -12.39 -21.73 21.43
C TYR A 117 -12.07 -21.69 22.92
N LYS A 118 -11.49 -20.61 23.42
CA LYS A 118 -11.21 -20.44 24.85
C LYS A 118 -12.47 -20.42 25.69
N GLU A 119 -13.53 -19.79 25.22
CA GLU A 119 -14.82 -19.75 25.93
C GLU A 119 -15.47 -21.11 26.08
N ARG A 120 -15.19 -22.05 25.15
CA ARG A 120 -15.73 -23.41 25.17
C ARG A 120 -14.96 -24.36 26.08
N LEU A 121 -13.77 -24.01 26.46
CA LEU A 121 -12.94 -24.79 27.37
C LEU A 121 -13.25 -24.46 28.82
#